data_62b9615415904a329f00b7e9ad696dbd
#
_entry.id   62b9615415904a329f00b7e9ad696dbd
#
_cell.length_a   1.000
_cell.length_b   1.000
_cell.length_c   1.000
_cell.angle_alpha   90.00
_cell.angle_beta   90.00
_cell.angle_gamma   90.00
#
_symmetry.space_group_name_H-M   'P 1'
#
loop_
_entity.id
_entity.type
_entity.pdbx_description
1 polymer ?
#
loop_
_entity_poly.entity_id
_entity_poly.type
_entity_poly.pdbx_seq_one_letter_code
_entity_poly.pdbx_strand_id
1 'polypeptide(L)'
;TDVQQAKIFVNNAPTIISNPKPVGLTGHSWRYKIATEDLNGDKVAYRSVRLPKYARFDKNKATIEWSPRKNQMGMNDFILMAVDEHGATSTHEFQVHVFHDPSTKQLVNTGWPLMLTFVGVVFAYGMSQI
;
A
#
# COMPACT_ATOMS: atom_id res chain seq x y z
N THR A 1 8.88 45.07 -25.84
CA THR A 1 8.95 44.49 -25.66
C THR A 1 8.63 43.67 -25.58
N ASP A 2 8.54 43.26 -25.62
CA ASP A 2 8.29 42.43 -25.49
C ASP A 2 8.38 41.64 -25.05
N VAL A 3 8.55 41.51 -24.63
CA VAL A 3 8.81 40.79 -24.09
C VAL A 3 8.46 40.10 -23.75
N GLN A 4 8.43 39.72 -23.48
CA GLN A 4 8.30 39.05 -23.18
C GLN A 4 7.70 38.42 -22.83
N GLN A 5 7.38 38.20 -22.82
CA GLN A 5 6.72 37.56 -22.42
C GLN A 5 6.54 36.40 -22.81
N ALA A 6 7.25 36.01 -22.87
CA ALA A 6 7.24 34.65 -23.20
C ALA A 6 6.50 33.93 -22.21
N LYS A 7 5.75 33.06 -22.63
CA LYS A 7 5.10 32.31 -21.75
C LYS A 7 5.97 31.22 -21.43
N ILE A 8 6.48 31.08 -20.27
CA ILE A 8 7.26 29.95 -19.86
C ILE A 8 6.29 28.91 -19.43
N PHE A 9 6.32 27.78 -20.08
CA PHE A 9 5.50 26.66 -19.66
C PHE A 9 6.17 26.03 -18.46
N VAL A 10 5.51 26.04 -17.33
CA VAL A 10 6.01 25.38 -16.13
C VAL A 10 5.19 24.12 -15.96
N ASN A 11 5.84 22.99 -16.08
CA ASN A 11 5.18 21.72 -15.90
C ASN A 11 5.40 21.23 -14.47
N ASN A 12 4.31 21.12 -13.74
CA ASN A 12 4.39 20.62 -12.39
C ASN A 12 4.20 19.12 -12.40
N ALA A 13 5.05 18.42 -11.69
CA ALA A 13 4.90 16.98 -11.55
C ALA A 13 3.58 16.67 -10.86
N PRO A 14 3.01 15.50 -11.09
CA PRO A 14 1.78 15.11 -10.41
C PRO A 14 1.99 15.07 -8.91
N THR A 15 0.95 15.43 -8.17
CA THR A 15 0.99 15.38 -6.70
C THR A 15 0.25 14.13 -6.24
N ILE A 16 0.91 13.31 -5.46
CA ILE A 16 0.29 12.09 -4.94
C ILE A 16 -0.56 12.48 -3.74
N ILE A 17 -1.85 12.18 -3.83
CA ILE A 17 -2.82 12.60 -2.81
C ILE A 17 -3.42 11.43 -2.03
N SER A 18 -3.02 10.21 -2.34
CA SER A 18 -3.53 9.02 -1.65
C SER A 18 -2.51 8.50 -0.65
N ASN A 19 -3.00 7.77 0.33
CA ASN A 19 -2.15 7.17 1.36
C ASN A 19 -2.46 5.69 1.49
N PRO A 20 -1.43 4.84 1.46
CA PRO A 20 -1.66 3.42 1.63
C PRO A 20 -1.87 3.07 3.10
N LYS A 21 -2.54 1.96 3.34
CA LYS A 21 -2.63 1.42 4.68
C LYS A 21 -1.24 0.97 5.09
N PRO A 22 -0.75 1.38 6.26
CA PRO A 22 0.62 1.04 6.66
C PRO A 22 0.79 -0.36 7.21
N VAL A 23 -0.29 -1.11 7.35
CA VAL A 23 -0.26 -2.42 7.98
C VAL A 23 -0.91 -3.46 7.09
N GLY A 24 -0.32 -4.64 7.01
CA GLY A 24 -0.89 -5.79 6.33
C GLY A 24 -0.88 -7.01 7.25
N LEU A 25 -1.69 -8.00 6.90
CA LEU A 25 -1.76 -9.24 7.66
C LEU A 25 -1.48 -10.41 6.72
N THR A 26 -0.72 -11.38 7.20
CA THR A 26 -0.40 -12.55 6.38
C THR A 26 -1.67 -13.26 5.95
N GLY A 27 -1.73 -13.64 4.69
CA GLY A 27 -2.87 -14.36 4.15
C GLY A 27 -4.08 -13.52 3.79
N HIS A 28 -4.04 -12.23 4.10
CA HIS A 28 -5.16 -11.33 3.81
C HIS A 28 -4.80 -10.39 2.66
N SER A 29 -5.79 -10.07 1.86
CA SER A 29 -5.60 -9.17 0.73
C SER A 29 -5.32 -7.76 1.23
N TRP A 30 -4.25 -7.17 0.73
CA TRP A 30 -3.91 -5.78 0.96
C TRP A 30 -4.01 -5.08 -0.39
N ARG A 31 -4.67 -3.94 -0.40
CA ARG A 31 -4.95 -3.26 -1.64
C ARG A 31 -4.74 -1.77 -1.51
N TYR A 32 -4.18 -1.16 -2.52
CA TYR A 32 -3.95 0.28 -2.50
C TYR A 32 -4.12 0.84 -3.90
N LYS A 33 -4.96 1.85 -4.00
CA LYS A 33 -5.13 2.57 -5.26
C LYS A 33 -4.45 3.91 -5.13
N ILE A 34 -3.45 4.17 -5.96
CA ILE A 34 -2.76 5.44 -5.96
C ILE A 34 -3.61 6.48 -6.68
N ALA A 35 -3.65 7.68 -6.15
CA ALA A 35 -4.37 8.79 -6.75
C ALA A 35 -3.45 10.00 -6.78
N THR A 36 -3.56 10.79 -7.85
CA THR A 36 -2.74 11.97 -8.03
C THR A 36 -3.61 13.11 -8.52
N GLU A 37 -3.08 14.32 -8.35
CA GLU A 37 -3.60 15.51 -8.97
C GLU A 37 -2.50 16.10 -9.82
N ASP A 38 -2.85 16.61 -10.96
CA ASP A 38 -1.90 17.31 -11.82
C ASP A 38 -2.41 18.72 -12.04
N LEU A 39 -1.63 19.72 -11.61
CA LEU A 39 -2.05 21.11 -11.69
C LEU A 39 -2.24 21.61 -13.11
N ASN A 40 -1.61 20.94 -14.06
CA ASN A 40 -1.74 21.29 -15.46
C ASN A 40 -2.90 20.56 -16.13
N GLY A 41 -3.57 19.68 -15.41
CA GLY A 41 -4.65 18.89 -15.96
C GLY A 41 -4.20 17.79 -16.90
N ASP A 42 -2.94 17.41 -16.80
CA ASP A 42 -2.36 16.38 -17.67
C ASP A 42 -2.82 15.00 -17.26
N LYS A 43 -2.80 14.09 -18.19
CA LYS A 43 -3.02 12.69 -17.88
C LYS A 43 -1.80 12.16 -17.17
N VAL A 44 -2.03 11.32 -16.21
CA VAL A 44 -0.97 10.73 -15.40
C VAL A 44 -0.95 9.23 -15.61
N ALA A 45 0.22 8.72 -15.92
CA ALA A 45 0.43 7.29 -16.03
C ALA A 45 1.20 6.82 -14.80
N TYR A 46 1.00 5.57 -14.44
CA TYR A 46 1.63 5.02 -13.24
C TYR A 46 2.45 3.80 -13.59
N ARG A 47 3.50 3.58 -12.83
CA ARG A 47 4.24 2.33 -12.93
C ARG A 47 4.82 1.97 -11.58
N SER A 48 5.10 0.69 -11.39
CA SER A 48 5.76 0.23 -10.19
C SER A 48 7.26 0.20 -10.43
N VAL A 49 8.01 0.63 -9.43
CA VAL A 49 9.46 0.59 -9.46
C VAL A 49 9.95 -0.53 -8.55
N ARG A 50 9.31 -0.68 -7.38
CA ARG A 50 9.65 -1.74 -6.45
C ARG A 50 8.39 -2.23 -5.77
N LEU A 51 8.21 -3.54 -5.76
CA LEU A 51 7.11 -4.19 -5.06
C LEU A 51 7.66 -5.41 -4.31
N PRO A 52 7.05 -5.76 -3.20
CA PRO A 52 7.36 -7.05 -2.56
C PRO A 52 7.01 -8.18 -3.49
N LYS A 53 7.62 -9.32 -3.24
CA LYS A 53 7.31 -10.51 -4.01
C LYS A 53 5.82 -10.82 -3.92
N TYR A 54 5.25 -11.27 -4.99
CA TYR A 54 3.83 -11.62 -5.13
C TYR A 54 2.88 -10.44 -5.16
N ALA A 55 3.35 -9.22 -4.98
CA ALA A 55 2.50 -8.04 -5.17
C ALA A 55 2.38 -7.75 -6.66
N ARG A 56 1.22 -7.28 -7.07
CA ARG A 56 0.98 -6.92 -8.45
C ARG A 56 0.45 -5.53 -8.56
N PHE A 57 0.86 -4.84 -9.58
CA PHE A 57 0.37 -3.49 -9.84
C PHE A 57 -0.33 -3.47 -11.19
N ASP A 58 -1.61 -3.11 -11.16
CA ASP A 58 -2.37 -2.91 -12.39
C ASP A 58 -2.31 -1.43 -12.73
N LYS A 59 -1.52 -1.08 -13.72
CA LYS A 59 -1.32 0.34 -14.05
C LYS A 59 -2.58 0.99 -14.62
N ASN A 60 -3.48 0.21 -15.18
CA ASN A 60 -4.71 0.78 -15.73
C ASN A 60 -5.70 1.14 -14.63
N LYS A 61 -5.69 0.39 -13.56
CA LYS A 61 -6.53 0.66 -12.41
C LYS A 61 -5.78 1.40 -11.32
N ALA A 62 -4.49 1.63 -11.52
CA ALA A 62 -3.62 2.29 -10.55
C ALA A 62 -3.69 1.62 -9.19
N THR A 63 -3.78 0.29 -9.17
CA THR A 63 -4.05 -0.45 -7.95
C THR A 63 -3.01 -1.54 -7.73
N ILE A 64 -2.52 -1.62 -6.49
CA ILE A 64 -1.69 -2.73 -6.04
C ILE A 64 -2.58 -3.74 -5.35
N GLU A 65 -2.34 -5.02 -5.63
CA GLU A 65 -2.98 -6.11 -4.92
C GLU A 65 -1.90 -7.04 -4.42
N TRP A 66 -2.00 -7.41 -3.17
CA TRP A 66 -0.98 -8.21 -2.53
C TRP A 66 -1.57 -8.96 -1.35
N SER A 67 -1.22 -10.23 -1.23
CA SER A 67 -1.56 -11.01 -0.04
C SER A 67 -0.24 -11.46 0.55
N PRO A 68 0.25 -10.78 1.57
CA PRO A 68 1.58 -11.09 2.10
C PRO A 68 1.62 -12.50 2.67
N ARG A 69 2.77 -13.13 2.52
CA ARG A 69 3.00 -14.47 3.01
C ARG A 69 3.76 -14.44 4.31
N LYS A 70 3.80 -15.58 4.99
CA LYS A 70 4.48 -15.69 6.28
C LYS A 70 5.91 -15.19 6.25
N ASN A 71 6.63 -15.49 5.17
CA ASN A 71 8.02 -15.07 5.08
C ASN A 71 8.19 -13.61 4.70
N GLN A 72 7.09 -12.88 4.64
CA GLN A 72 7.10 -11.45 4.35
C GLN A 72 6.70 -10.60 5.55
N MET A 73 6.69 -11.19 6.74
CA MET A 73 6.45 -10.41 7.94
C MET A 73 7.52 -9.35 8.12
N GLY A 74 7.16 -8.25 8.74
CA GLY A 74 8.05 -7.11 8.91
C GLY A 74 7.79 -6.06 7.87
N MET A 75 8.78 -5.21 7.61
CA MET A 75 8.63 -4.08 6.72
C MET A 75 8.85 -4.51 5.29
N ASN A 76 7.94 -4.08 4.42
CA ASN A 76 8.03 -4.35 2.99
C ASN A 76 8.00 -3.03 2.25
N ASP A 77 8.91 -2.87 1.30
CA ASP A 77 9.10 -1.62 0.59
C ASP A 77 8.33 -1.58 -0.71
N PHE A 78 7.71 -0.44 -0.96
CA PHE A 78 7.00 -0.20 -2.20
C PHE A 78 7.50 1.12 -2.78
N ILE A 79 7.70 1.14 -4.09
CA ILE A 79 8.01 2.37 -4.80
C ILE A 79 7.17 2.41 -6.06
N LEU A 80 6.34 3.41 -6.17
CA LEU A 80 5.55 3.67 -7.37
C LEU A 80 5.98 5.00 -7.97
N MET A 81 5.71 5.17 -9.23
CA MET A 81 6.03 6.41 -9.92
C MET A 81 4.82 6.87 -10.71
N ALA A 82 4.54 8.15 -10.64
CA ALA A 82 3.52 8.79 -11.44
C ALA A 82 4.23 9.69 -12.45
N VAL A 83 3.81 9.62 -13.70
CA VAL A 83 4.45 10.36 -14.80
C VAL A 83 3.35 11.08 -15.56
N ASP A 84 3.49 12.39 -15.74
CA ASP A 84 2.52 13.12 -16.56
C ASP A 84 2.89 13.02 -18.03
N GLU A 85 2.04 13.58 -18.89
CA GLU A 85 2.27 13.45 -20.33
C GLU A 85 3.45 14.29 -20.82
N HIS A 86 4.02 15.14 -20.00
CA HIS A 86 5.20 15.92 -20.34
C HIS A 86 6.48 15.35 -19.76
N GLY A 87 6.39 14.21 -19.09
CA GLY A 87 7.56 13.53 -18.56
C GLY A 87 7.94 13.90 -17.15
N ALA A 88 7.22 14.79 -16.48
CA ALA A 88 7.49 15.10 -15.09
C ALA A 88 7.02 13.94 -14.21
N THR A 89 7.81 13.61 -13.21
CA THR A 89 7.57 12.42 -12.41
C THR A 89 7.47 12.74 -10.93
N SER A 90 6.72 11.93 -10.23
CA SER A 90 6.69 11.94 -8.76
C SER A 90 6.85 10.51 -8.29
N THR A 91 7.65 10.34 -7.28
CA THR A 91 7.92 9.02 -6.71
C THR A 91 7.18 8.88 -5.39
N HIS A 92 6.59 7.73 -5.20
CA HIS A 92 5.83 7.43 -3.98
C HIS A 92 6.48 6.21 -3.32
N GLU A 93 7.23 6.47 -2.26
CA GLU A 93 7.90 5.41 -1.51
C GLU A 93 7.17 5.23 -0.21
N PHE A 94 6.88 3.99 0.13
CA PHE A 94 6.25 3.71 1.42
C PHE A 94 6.55 2.29 1.84
N GLN A 95 6.27 2.01 3.08
CA GLN A 95 6.47 0.68 3.65
C GLN A 95 5.18 0.19 4.26
N VAL A 96 4.98 -1.12 4.18
CA VAL A 96 3.85 -1.77 4.83
C VAL A 96 4.42 -2.76 5.83
N HIS A 97 4.01 -2.63 7.08
CA HIS A 97 4.44 -3.54 8.13
C HIS A 97 3.46 -4.71 8.17
N VAL A 98 3.95 -5.89 7.89
CA VAL A 98 3.13 -7.09 7.84
C VAL A 98 3.24 -7.85 9.15
N PHE A 99 2.09 -8.15 9.74
CA PHE A 99 2.00 -8.92 10.96
C PHE A 99 1.40 -10.28 10.65
N HIS A 100 1.70 -11.22 11.51
CA HIS A 100 1.08 -12.53 11.40
C HIS A 100 -0.37 -12.45 11.85
N ASP A 101 -1.25 -13.06 11.09
CA ASP A 101 -2.65 -13.15 11.49
C ASP A 101 -2.84 -14.44 12.25
N PRO A 102 -3.03 -14.37 13.58
CA PRO A 102 -3.19 -15.57 14.37
C PRO A 102 -4.44 -16.35 14.04
N SER A 103 -5.42 -15.73 13.42
CA SER A 103 -6.66 -16.44 13.12
C SER A 103 -6.50 -17.41 11.94
N THR A 104 -5.41 -17.29 11.22
CA THR A 104 -5.19 -18.20 10.11
C THR A 104 -4.52 -19.49 10.54
N LYS A 105 -4.22 -19.64 11.85
CA LYS A 105 -3.52 -20.69 12.25
C LYS A 105 -4.26 -21.75 12.52
N GLN A 106 -4.26 -22.53 12.27
CA GLN A 106 -4.89 -23.51 12.39
C GLN A 106 -4.93 -24.12 13.44
N LEU A 107 -5.09 -24.29 13.77
CA LEU A 107 -5.20 -24.74 14.62
C LEU A 107 -4.89 -25.68 15.09
N VAL A 108 -4.67 -25.97 15.28
CA VAL A 108 -4.18 -26.79 15.73
C VAL A 108 -4.68 -27.28 16.71
N ASN A 109 -4.89 -27.53 17.12
CA ASN A 109 -5.23 -27.95 17.95
C ASN A 109 -4.79 -28.41 18.92
N THR A 110 -4.69 -28.48 19.24
CA THR A 110 -4.11 -28.76 20.14
C THR A 110 -4.74 -29.11 21.18
N GLY A 111 -5.06 -29.43 21.33
CA GLY A 111 -5.62 -29.85 22.32
C GLY A 111 -6.01 -29.04 23.42
N TRP A 112 -6.08 -28.36 23.72
CA TRP A 112 -6.34 -27.67 24.69
C TRP A 112 -7.33 -27.07 24.81
N PRO A 113 -7.75 -27.19 25.35
CA PRO A 113 -8.82 -26.80 25.49
C PRO A 113 -9.15 -25.53 25.52
N LEU A 114 -9.12 -25.42 25.54
CA LEU A 114 -9.30 -24.43 25.40
C LEU A 114 -9.44 -23.53 25.71
N MET A 115 -9.13 -23.17 26.08
CA MET A 115 -9.01 -22.20 26.28
C MET A 115 -9.16 -21.32 26.03
N LEU A 116 -9.29 -21.14 26.54
CA LEU A 116 -9.29 -19.98 26.18
C LEU A 116 -9.32 -19.18 26.03
N THR A 117 -9.35 -19.25 26.45
CA THR A 117 -9.22 -17.99 26.06
C THR A 117 -9.12 -17.25 25.83
N PHE A 118 -9.07 -17.37 26.39
CA PHE A 118 -8.92 -16.05 25.93
C PHE A 118 -8.77 -15.53 25.60
N VAL A 119 -8.81 -15.87 26.11
CA VAL A 119 -8.56 -14.77 25.53
C VAL A 119 -8.69 -14.27 25.12
N GLY A 120 -9.06 -14.81 25.88
CA GLY A 120 -8.98 -13.65 25.42
C GLY A 120 -9.01 -13.38 25.14
N VAL A 121 -9.18 -13.68 25.69
CA VAL A 121 -9.07 -12.81 25.33
C VAL A 121 -8.98 -12.42 25.06
N VAL A 122 -8.88 -12.68 25.54
CA VAL A 122 -8.70 -11.77 25.17
C VAL A 122 -8.75 -11.40 24.85
N PHE A 123 -9.11 -11.79 25.43
CA PHE A 123 -9.23 -10.97 25.08
C PHE A 123 -9.36 -10.78 24.75
N ALA A 124 -9.14 -11.18 25.18
CA ALA A 124 -9.23 -10.45 24.84
C ALA A 124 -9.46 -10.23 24.68
N TYR A 125 -9.92 -10.54 25.22
CA TYR A 125 -10.22 -9.84 25.08
C TYR A 125 -10.39 -9.87 25.06
N GLY A 126 -10.05 -10.64 25.51
CA GLY A 126 -10.06 -10.00 25.52
C GLY A 126 -10.40 -10.29 25.58
N MET A 127 -10.48 -10.51 25.82
CA MET A 127 -10.77 -10.22 25.84
C MET A 127 -11.07 -10.32 25.98
N SER A 128 -10.91 -10.74 26.35
CA SER A 128 -11.07 -10.33 26.37
C SER A 128 -11.37 -10.58 26.58
N GLN A 129 -11.37 -10.96 27.09
CA GLN A 129 -11.51 -10.73 27.23
C GLN A 129 -11.63 -10.79 27.46
N ILE A 130 -11.67 -11.35 27.94
CA ILE A 130 -11.80 -11.08 28.21
C ILE A 130 -12.03 -10.88 28.25
#